data_7015a7f4feb0236f0c372c6e374d4a29
#
_entry.id   7015a7f4feb0236f0c372c6e374d4a29
#
_cell.length_a   1.000
_cell.length_b   1.000
_cell.length_c   1.000
_cell.angle_alpha   90.00
_cell.angle_beta   90.00
_cell.angle_gamma   90.00
#
_symmetry.space_group_name_H-M   'P 1'
#
loop_
_entity.id
_entity.type
_entity.pdbx_description
1 polymer ?
#
loop_
_entity_poly.entity_id
_entity_poly.type
_entity_poly.pdbx_seq_one_letter_code
_entity_poly.pdbx_strand_id
1 'polypeptide(L)'
;MIISAFPACGKTYAFEKMKNIKGLNVLDSDSSQFSWMYITDEEYERKNRGKRDYKERKIKVRNPDFPNNYIQHIKENMNSTNYLFVSSNKVVREALKENKIPYVLVYPERDRLNEWVGRYYIRGNDKAFIDTMIEHWDEWITECENEDGCTEKIPLKSGYLWELIEERT
;
A
#
# COMPACT_ATOMS: atom_id res chain seq x y z
N MET A 1 6.56 -4.66 14.34
CA MET A 1 7.14 -3.52 13.58
C MET A 1 6.24 -3.19 12.40
N ILE A 2 5.89 -1.92 12.21
CA ILE A 2 5.14 -1.47 11.03
C ILE A 2 6.13 -0.93 10.00
N ILE A 3 6.04 -1.41 8.75
CA ILE A 3 6.87 -0.98 7.62
C ILE A 3 5.96 -0.42 6.54
N SER A 4 6.01 0.90 6.38
CA SER A 4 5.35 1.60 5.28
C SER A 4 6.30 1.63 4.09
N ALA A 5 5.94 0.94 3.00
CA ALA A 5 6.86 0.81 1.88
C ALA A 5 6.24 1.26 0.55
N PHE A 6 7.04 2.01 -0.21
CA PHE A 6 6.68 2.54 -1.52
C PHE A 6 6.25 1.41 -2.49
N PRO A 7 5.39 1.67 -3.47
CA PRO A 7 5.02 0.67 -4.46
C PRO A 7 6.26 0.02 -5.10
N ALA A 8 6.19 -1.29 -5.32
CA ALA A 8 7.28 -2.12 -5.86
C ALA A 8 8.56 -2.24 -5.00
N CYS A 9 8.57 -1.80 -3.74
CA CYS A 9 9.65 -2.13 -2.79
C CYS A 9 9.68 -3.61 -2.38
N GLY A 10 8.64 -4.40 -2.69
CA GLY A 10 8.63 -5.84 -2.43
C GLY A 10 7.96 -6.27 -1.14
N LYS A 11 6.91 -5.55 -0.66
CA LYS A 11 6.12 -5.96 0.51
C LYS A 11 5.60 -7.39 0.41
N THR A 12 4.90 -7.71 -0.67
CA THR A 12 4.33 -9.04 -0.90
C THR A 12 5.43 -10.10 -1.03
N TYR A 13 6.57 -9.77 -1.66
CA TYR A 13 7.72 -10.67 -1.73
C TYR A 13 8.29 -10.96 -0.34
N ALA A 14 8.49 -9.94 0.49
CA ALA A 14 8.93 -10.12 1.87
C ALA A 14 7.93 -10.95 2.68
N PHE A 15 6.63 -10.68 2.55
CA PHE A 15 5.58 -11.46 3.19
C PHE A 15 5.65 -12.94 2.80
N GLU A 16 5.77 -13.27 1.50
CA GLU A 16 5.87 -14.64 1.00
C GLU A 16 7.11 -15.38 1.56
N LYS A 17 8.22 -14.68 1.74
CA LYS A 17 9.42 -15.23 2.37
C LYS A 17 9.25 -15.52 3.85
N MET A 18 8.48 -14.69 4.55
CA MET A 18 8.41 -14.70 6.01
C MET A 18 7.22 -15.48 6.58
N LYS A 19 6.10 -15.58 5.85
CA LYS A 19 4.83 -16.13 6.36
C LYS A 19 4.89 -17.56 6.88
N ASN A 20 5.87 -18.34 6.44
CA ASN A 20 6.05 -19.74 6.87
C ASN A 20 7.18 -19.91 7.90
N ILE A 21 7.82 -18.84 8.35
CA ILE A 21 8.86 -18.91 9.39
C ILE A 21 8.19 -19.15 10.73
N LYS A 22 8.54 -20.27 11.38
CA LYS A 22 7.97 -20.66 12.66
C LYS A 22 8.22 -19.59 13.74
N GLY A 23 7.16 -19.16 14.39
CA GLY A 23 7.24 -18.14 15.45
C GLY A 23 7.20 -16.69 14.96
N LEU A 24 7.11 -16.48 13.64
CA LEU A 24 7.00 -15.16 13.03
C LEU A 24 5.56 -14.95 12.54
N ASN A 25 4.92 -13.90 13.02
CA ASN A 25 3.60 -13.47 12.54
C ASN A 25 3.74 -12.22 11.67
N VAL A 26 3.41 -12.36 10.39
CA VAL A 26 3.59 -11.29 9.37
C VAL A 26 2.28 -11.04 8.66
N LEU A 27 1.97 -9.78 8.40
CA LEU A 27 0.79 -9.38 7.65
C LEU A 27 1.17 -8.39 6.53
N ASP A 28 0.76 -8.69 5.30
CA ASP A 28 0.80 -7.73 4.17
C ASP A 28 -0.58 -7.12 4.03
N SER A 29 -0.71 -5.83 4.37
CA SER A 29 -1.96 -5.10 4.39
C SER A 29 -2.01 -4.12 3.22
N ASP A 30 -2.81 -4.46 2.19
CA ASP A 30 -3.03 -3.60 1.03
C ASP A 30 -4.12 -2.56 1.31
N SER A 31 -3.75 -1.28 1.26
CA SER A 31 -4.69 -0.18 1.46
C SER A 31 -5.82 -0.14 0.42
N SER A 32 -5.65 -0.76 -0.75
CA SER A 32 -6.69 -0.80 -1.78
C SER A 32 -7.96 -1.53 -1.32
N GLN A 33 -7.83 -2.47 -0.38
CA GLN A 33 -8.95 -3.19 0.22
C GLN A 33 -9.80 -2.30 1.15
N PHE A 34 -9.27 -1.18 1.59
CA PHE A 34 -9.90 -0.22 2.51
C PHE A 34 -10.34 1.07 1.82
N SER A 35 -9.60 1.48 0.79
CA SER A 35 -9.82 2.75 0.08
C SER A 35 -10.95 2.70 -0.95
N TRP A 36 -11.47 1.52 -1.25
CA TRP A 36 -12.54 1.31 -2.20
C TRP A 36 -13.67 0.50 -1.58
N MET A 37 -14.90 0.76 -2.04
CA MET A 37 -16.09 -0.03 -1.71
C MET A 37 -16.95 -0.22 -2.95
N TYR A 38 -17.87 -1.19 -2.88
CA TYR A 38 -18.83 -1.45 -3.95
C TYR A 38 -20.22 -1.04 -3.45
N ILE A 39 -20.89 -0.20 -4.23
CA ILE A 39 -22.27 0.22 -3.98
C ILE A 39 -23.15 -0.21 -5.16
N THR A 40 -24.46 -0.33 -4.91
CA THR A 40 -25.44 -0.61 -5.97
C THR A 40 -25.49 0.58 -6.93
N ASP A 41 -25.48 0.30 -8.24
CA ASP A 41 -25.70 1.31 -9.28
C ASP A 41 -27.19 1.64 -9.36
N GLU A 42 -27.66 2.58 -8.56
CA GLU A 42 -29.08 2.94 -8.43
C GLU A 42 -29.70 3.40 -9.77
N GLU A 43 -28.94 4.07 -10.63
CA GLU A 43 -29.39 4.50 -11.93
C GLU A 43 -29.64 3.30 -12.87
N TYR A 44 -28.72 2.35 -12.87
CA TYR A 44 -28.88 1.10 -13.61
C TYR A 44 -30.06 0.28 -13.07
N GLU A 45 -30.19 0.18 -11.74
CA GLU A 45 -31.27 -0.49 -11.05
C GLU A 45 -32.62 0.08 -11.46
N ARG A 46 -32.79 1.39 -11.40
CA ARG A 46 -34.03 2.08 -11.78
C ARG A 46 -34.42 1.81 -13.23
N LYS A 47 -33.45 1.70 -14.15
CA LYS A 47 -33.69 1.49 -15.59
C LYS A 47 -33.95 0.01 -15.95
N ASN A 48 -33.49 -0.93 -15.15
CA ASN A 48 -33.41 -2.33 -15.53
C ASN A 48 -34.17 -3.28 -14.60
N ARG A 49 -34.54 -2.85 -13.40
CA ARG A 49 -35.31 -3.66 -12.44
C ARG A 49 -36.61 -4.15 -13.07
N GLY A 50 -36.83 -5.47 -13.05
CA GLY A 50 -37.99 -6.10 -13.63
C GLY A 50 -37.83 -6.61 -15.10
N LYS A 51 -36.68 -6.37 -15.74
CA LYS A 51 -36.35 -6.98 -17.01
C LYS A 51 -35.99 -8.46 -16.82
N ARG A 52 -36.29 -9.30 -17.82
CA ARG A 52 -36.14 -10.78 -17.78
C ARG A 52 -34.71 -11.21 -17.42
N ASP A 53 -33.66 -10.46 -17.89
CA ASP A 53 -32.25 -10.78 -17.68
C ASP A 53 -31.58 -9.83 -16.70
N TYR A 54 -32.36 -9.24 -15.79
CA TYR A 54 -31.85 -8.33 -14.78
C TYR A 54 -30.83 -9.02 -13.86
N LYS A 55 -29.67 -8.35 -13.68
CA LYS A 55 -28.68 -8.69 -12.64
C LYS A 55 -28.30 -7.41 -11.92
N GLU A 56 -28.22 -7.48 -10.60
CA GLU A 56 -27.72 -6.36 -9.78
C GLU A 56 -26.35 -5.89 -10.30
N ARG A 57 -26.19 -4.59 -10.50
CA ARG A 57 -24.92 -3.98 -10.91
C ARG A 57 -24.33 -3.23 -9.74
N LYS A 58 -23.06 -3.54 -9.42
CA LYS A 58 -22.28 -2.81 -8.43
C LYS A 58 -21.22 -1.97 -9.12
N ILE A 59 -21.02 -0.76 -8.62
CA ILE A 59 -19.95 0.15 -9.04
C ILE A 59 -18.95 0.32 -7.91
N LYS A 60 -17.67 0.44 -8.28
CA LYS A 60 -16.58 0.67 -7.37
C LYS A 60 -16.43 2.18 -7.12
N VAL A 61 -16.52 2.59 -5.88
CA VAL A 61 -16.38 3.99 -5.47
C VAL A 61 -15.34 4.13 -4.36
N ARG A 62 -14.86 5.34 -4.13
CA ARG A 62 -14.00 5.62 -2.97
C ARG A 62 -14.76 5.36 -1.68
N ASN A 63 -14.09 4.71 -0.74
CA ASN A 63 -14.64 4.51 0.60
C ASN A 63 -14.46 5.80 1.42
N PRO A 64 -15.55 6.45 1.89
CA PRO A 64 -15.45 7.69 2.65
C PRO A 64 -14.78 7.50 4.02
N ASP A 65 -14.75 6.28 4.56
CA ASP A 65 -14.10 5.98 5.84
C ASP A 65 -12.57 5.85 5.73
N PHE A 66 -12.03 5.80 4.52
CA PHE A 66 -10.57 5.77 4.33
C PHE A 66 -9.97 7.16 4.59
N PRO A 67 -8.86 7.28 5.37
CA PRO A 67 -8.00 6.21 5.85
C PRO A 67 -8.35 5.63 7.24
N ASN A 68 -9.41 6.10 7.91
CA ASN A 68 -9.72 5.72 9.31
C ASN A 68 -9.96 4.21 9.48
N ASN A 69 -10.69 3.59 8.56
CA ASN A 69 -10.91 2.14 8.54
C ASN A 69 -9.59 1.36 8.42
N TYR A 70 -8.65 1.86 7.63
CA TYR A 70 -7.32 1.25 7.48
C TYR A 70 -6.47 1.42 8.73
N ILE A 71 -6.49 2.60 9.35
CA ILE A 71 -5.81 2.84 10.64
C ILE A 71 -6.38 1.96 11.75
N GLN A 72 -7.69 1.75 11.77
CA GLN A 72 -8.31 0.84 12.74
C GLN A 72 -7.80 -0.59 12.55
N HIS A 73 -7.77 -1.09 11.30
CA HIS A 73 -7.19 -2.38 10.97
C HIS A 73 -5.71 -2.50 11.41
N ILE A 74 -4.90 -1.46 11.20
CA ILE A 74 -3.51 -1.43 11.63
C ILE A 74 -3.42 -1.54 13.16
N LYS A 75 -4.22 -0.80 13.92
CA LYS A 75 -4.26 -0.84 15.38
C LYS A 75 -4.62 -2.23 15.93
N GLU A 76 -5.56 -2.90 15.29
CA GLU A 76 -6.01 -4.23 15.69
C GLU A 76 -4.93 -5.31 15.50
N ASN A 77 -4.02 -5.10 14.52
CA ASN A 77 -3.03 -6.10 14.15
C ASN A 77 -1.59 -5.79 14.62
N MET A 78 -1.27 -4.51 14.91
CA MET A 78 0.11 -4.09 15.19
C MET A 78 0.75 -4.77 16.40
N ASN A 79 -0.03 -5.16 17.40
CA ASN A 79 0.48 -5.79 18.62
C ASN A 79 0.59 -7.32 18.51
N SER A 80 -0.10 -7.93 17.55
CA SER A 80 -0.11 -9.38 17.33
C SER A 80 0.81 -9.81 16.19
N THR A 81 1.40 -8.88 15.44
CA THR A 81 2.30 -9.15 14.32
C THR A 81 3.74 -8.73 14.64
N ASN A 82 4.72 -9.53 14.21
CA ASN A 82 6.13 -9.16 14.23
C ASN A 82 6.41 -8.10 13.16
N TYR A 83 5.85 -8.30 11.96
CA TYR A 83 5.94 -7.36 10.84
C TYR A 83 4.56 -7.11 10.23
N LEU A 84 4.22 -5.84 10.08
CA LEU A 84 3.01 -5.38 9.41
C LEU A 84 3.41 -4.46 8.26
N PHE A 85 3.24 -4.94 7.03
CA PHE A 85 3.53 -4.14 5.83
C PHE A 85 2.32 -3.32 5.44
N VAL A 86 2.51 -2.01 5.26
CA VAL A 86 1.45 -1.08 4.94
C VAL A 86 1.80 -0.18 3.75
N SER A 87 0.81 0.48 3.19
CA SER A 87 0.97 1.45 2.11
C SER A 87 1.78 2.68 2.56
N SER A 88 2.59 3.23 1.65
CA SER A 88 3.29 4.50 1.84
C SER A 88 2.54 5.71 1.27
N ASN A 89 1.27 5.56 0.93
CA ASN A 89 0.45 6.69 0.47
C ASN A 89 0.48 7.82 1.51
N LYS A 90 0.60 9.07 1.04
CA LYS A 90 0.68 10.26 1.91
C LYS A 90 -0.44 10.31 2.95
N VAL A 91 -1.68 10.09 2.52
CA VAL A 91 -2.85 10.08 3.42
C VAL A 91 -2.71 9.03 4.53
N VAL A 92 -2.12 7.87 4.23
CA VAL A 92 -1.86 6.82 5.22
C VAL A 92 -0.74 7.25 6.17
N ARG A 93 0.35 7.82 5.67
CA ARG A 93 1.46 8.28 6.51
C ARG A 93 1.02 9.41 7.46
N GLU A 94 0.26 10.38 6.96
CA GLU A 94 -0.34 11.43 7.77
C GLU A 94 -1.24 10.86 8.86
N ALA A 95 -2.10 9.89 8.52
CA ALA A 95 -2.97 9.24 9.51
C ALA A 95 -2.19 8.39 10.54
N LEU A 96 -1.09 7.74 10.15
CA LEU A 96 -0.20 7.06 11.10
C LEU A 96 0.42 8.06 12.08
N LYS A 97 0.91 9.20 11.59
CA LYS A 97 1.47 10.29 12.40
C LYS A 97 0.45 10.85 13.38
N GLU A 98 -0.74 11.21 12.91
CA GLU A 98 -1.84 11.75 13.73
C GLU A 98 -2.25 10.78 14.85
N ASN A 99 -2.26 9.48 14.56
CA ASN A 99 -2.57 8.44 15.54
C ASN A 99 -1.37 8.01 16.39
N LYS A 100 -0.20 8.65 16.25
CA LYS A 100 1.04 8.34 16.96
C LYS A 100 1.47 6.87 16.83
N ILE A 101 1.23 6.28 15.67
CA ILE A 101 1.62 4.91 15.35
C ILE A 101 3.03 4.94 14.79
N PRO A 102 4.03 4.33 15.47
CA PRO A 102 5.41 4.31 14.99
C PRO A 102 5.55 3.39 13.77
N TYR A 103 6.27 3.84 12.75
CA TYR A 103 6.55 3.06 11.54
C TYR A 103 7.90 3.41 10.93
N VAL A 104 8.46 2.48 10.19
CA VAL A 104 9.63 2.66 9.33
C VAL A 104 9.14 2.96 7.91
N LEU A 105 9.68 3.98 7.27
CA LEU A 105 9.38 4.30 5.88
C LEU A 105 10.48 3.79 4.95
N VAL A 106 10.11 2.95 3.99
CA VAL A 106 11.01 2.40 2.96
C VAL A 106 10.59 2.89 1.59
N TYR A 107 11.51 3.49 0.85
CA TYR A 107 11.27 4.08 -0.47
C TYR A 107 12.52 3.97 -1.35
N PRO A 108 12.40 4.04 -2.70
CA PRO A 108 13.55 3.99 -3.58
C PRO A 108 14.41 5.25 -3.49
N GLU A 109 15.71 5.13 -3.71
CA GLU A 109 16.52 6.31 -4.02
C GLU A 109 16.03 6.98 -5.32
N ARG A 110 16.17 8.30 -5.40
CA ARG A 110 15.62 9.14 -6.47
C ARG A 110 16.09 8.73 -7.87
N ASP A 111 17.34 8.34 -8.00
CA ASP A 111 17.98 7.95 -9.26
C ASP A 111 17.56 6.55 -9.78
N ARG A 112 16.71 5.85 -9.04
CA ARG A 112 16.26 4.49 -9.38
C ARG A 112 14.97 4.42 -10.21
N LEU A 113 14.48 5.52 -10.75
CA LEU A 113 13.25 5.56 -11.53
C LEU A 113 13.20 4.48 -12.63
N ASN A 114 14.26 4.33 -13.41
CA ASN A 114 14.29 3.36 -14.52
C ASN A 114 14.11 1.92 -14.04
N GLU A 115 14.71 1.56 -12.91
CA GLU A 115 14.52 0.24 -12.31
C GLU A 115 13.08 0.05 -11.83
N TRP A 116 12.50 1.08 -11.18
CA TRP A 116 11.12 1.02 -10.70
C TRP A 116 10.11 0.90 -11.84
N VAL A 117 10.32 1.60 -12.94
CA VAL A 117 9.52 1.43 -14.18
C VAL A 117 9.58 -0.03 -14.64
N GLY A 118 10.78 -0.63 -14.69
CA GLY A 118 10.94 -2.06 -15.00
C GLY A 118 10.16 -2.97 -14.04
N ARG A 119 10.21 -2.70 -12.73
CA ARG A 119 9.44 -3.45 -11.72
C ARG A 119 7.93 -3.36 -11.93
N TYR A 120 7.41 -2.17 -12.30
CA TYR A 120 5.98 -2.00 -12.59
C TYR A 120 5.54 -2.80 -13.81
N TYR A 121 6.34 -2.82 -14.89
CA TYR A 121 6.07 -3.67 -16.05
C TYR A 121 6.05 -5.15 -15.70
N ILE A 122 7.05 -5.64 -14.95
CA ILE A 122 7.15 -7.05 -14.53
C ILE A 122 5.93 -7.45 -13.66
N ARG A 123 5.42 -6.54 -12.83
CA ARG A 123 4.21 -6.75 -12.02
C ARG A 123 2.92 -6.77 -12.84
N GLY A 124 2.96 -6.40 -14.11
CA GLY A 124 1.78 -6.30 -14.97
C GLY A 124 0.91 -5.05 -14.70
N ASN A 125 1.48 -3.99 -14.12
CA ASN A 125 0.78 -2.72 -13.99
C ASN A 125 0.47 -2.14 -15.37
N ASP A 126 -0.69 -1.52 -15.51
CA ASP A 126 -1.09 -0.89 -16.77
C ASP A 126 -0.28 0.39 -17.05
N LYS A 127 -0.36 0.83 -18.31
CA LYS A 127 0.36 2.02 -18.75
C LYS A 127 -0.04 3.28 -17.98
N ALA A 128 -1.32 3.45 -17.68
CA ALA A 128 -1.82 4.63 -16.97
C ALA A 128 -1.22 4.72 -15.55
N PHE A 129 -1.12 3.60 -14.85
CA PHE A 129 -0.44 3.53 -13.56
C PHE A 129 1.04 3.91 -13.68
N ILE A 130 1.75 3.32 -14.66
CA ILE A 130 3.18 3.57 -14.86
C ILE A 130 3.45 5.03 -15.21
N ASP A 131 2.67 5.61 -16.13
CA ASP A 131 2.77 7.03 -16.50
C ASP A 131 2.56 7.94 -15.28
N THR A 132 1.57 7.67 -14.44
CA THR A 132 1.32 8.39 -13.18
C THR A 132 2.52 8.30 -12.23
N MET A 133 3.11 7.11 -12.07
CA MET A 133 4.29 6.92 -11.21
C MET A 133 5.50 7.69 -11.72
N ILE A 134 5.71 7.76 -13.04
CA ILE A 134 6.79 8.53 -13.66
C ILE A 134 6.56 10.03 -13.45
N GLU A 135 5.35 10.51 -13.73
CA GLU A 135 4.98 11.93 -13.63
C GLU A 135 5.20 12.48 -12.22
N HIS A 136 4.82 11.72 -11.20
CA HIS A 136 4.89 12.14 -9.80
C HIS A 136 6.13 11.62 -9.05
N TRP A 137 7.08 10.98 -9.74
CA TRP A 137 8.24 10.36 -9.08
C TRP A 137 8.99 11.31 -8.17
N ASP A 138 9.43 12.44 -8.69
CA ASP A 138 10.22 13.41 -7.94
C ASP A 138 9.45 14.03 -6.77
N GLU A 139 8.17 14.30 -6.96
CA GLU A 139 7.29 14.81 -5.92
C GLU A 139 7.16 13.80 -4.77
N TRP A 140 6.79 12.56 -5.10
CA TRP A 140 6.54 11.53 -4.07
C TRP A 140 7.80 11.05 -3.37
N ILE A 141 8.95 11.02 -4.06
CA ILE A 141 10.24 10.75 -3.41
C ILE A 141 10.61 11.91 -2.46
N THR A 142 10.41 13.16 -2.88
CA THR A 142 10.63 14.33 -2.01
C THR A 142 9.74 14.28 -0.76
N GLU A 143 8.49 13.88 -0.89
CA GLU A 143 7.60 13.67 0.25
C GLU A 143 8.12 12.59 1.21
N CYS A 144 8.66 11.48 0.69
CA CYS A 144 9.27 10.45 1.52
C CYS A 144 10.54 10.93 2.21
N GLU A 145 11.40 11.68 1.51
CA GLU A 145 12.63 12.26 2.07
C GLU A 145 12.34 13.26 3.19
N ASN A 146 11.26 14.02 3.07
CA ASN A 146 10.84 15.03 4.05
C ASN A 146 9.90 14.50 5.13
N GLU A 147 9.54 13.20 5.10
CA GLU A 147 8.65 12.61 6.10
C GLU A 147 9.25 12.73 7.52
N ASP A 148 8.48 13.28 8.44
CA ASP A 148 8.87 13.50 9.83
C ASP A 148 8.05 12.69 10.85
N GLY A 149 7.01 11.98 10.37
CA GLY A 149 6.12 11.16 11.20
C GLY A 149 6.60 9.72 11.44
N CYS A 150 7.64 9.28 10.72
CA CYS A 150 8.21 7.94 10.86
C CYS A 150 9.36 7.90 11.87
N THR A 151 9.62 6.69 12.42
CA THR A 151 10.75 6.48 13.32
C THR A 151 12.08 6.37 12.60
N GLU A 152 12.05 5.88 11.36
CA GLU A 152 13.22 5.71 10.51
C GLU A 152 12.83 5.84 9.04
N LYS A 153 13.70 6.42 8.22
CA LYS A 153 13.61 6.50 6.76
C LYS A 153 14.72 5.69 6.12
N ILE A 154 14.37 4.79 5.20
CA ILE A 154 15.33 3.91 4.55
C ILE A 154 15.18 4.02 3.03
N PRO A 155 16.03 4.78 2.35
CA PRO A 155 16.11 4.75 0.91
C PRO A 155 16.73 3.43 0.44
N LEU A 156 16.01 2.69 -0.42
CA LEU A 156 16.52 1.47 -1.03
C LEU A 156 17.52 1.81 -2.15
N LYS A 157 18.78 1.47 -1.90
CA LYS A 157 19.90 1.61 -2.86
C LYS A 157 19.94 0.46 -3.86
N SER A 158 19.49 -0.71 -3.47
CA SER A 158 19.44 -1.93 -4.27
C SER A 158 18.44 -2.92 -3.69
N GLY A 159 18.12 -3.99 -4.42
CA GLY A 159 17.31 -5.10 -3.93
C GLY A 159 15.85 -4.71 -3.60
N TYR A 160 15.27 -5.48 -2.72
CA TYR A 160 13.91 -5.36 -2.23
C TYR A 160 13.88 -5.24 -0.70
N LEU A 161 12.70 -5.02 -0.16
CA LEU A 161 12.47 -4.94 1.29
C LEU A 161 12.92 -6.21 2.05
N TRP A 162 12.86 -7.37 1.42
CA TRP A 162 13.29 -8.63 2.05
C TRP A 162 14.76 -8.61 2.42
N GLU A 163 15.65 -8.24 1.50
CA GLU A 163 17.09 -8.18 1.73
C GLU A 163 17.42 -7.21 2.89
N LEU A 164 16.72 -6.07 2.93
CA LEU A 164 16.87 -5.12 4.03
C LEU A 164 16.47 -5.70 5.39
N ILE A 165 15.40 -6.51 5.44
CA ILE A 165 14.96 -7.17 6.68
C ILE A 165 15.95 -8.26 7.07
N GLU A 166 16.42 -9.07 6.11
CA GLU A 166 17.38 -10.16 6.32
C GLU A 166 18.71 -9.66 6.89
N GLU A 167 19.21 -8.52 6.41
CA GLU A 167 20.43 -7.89 6.93
C GLU A 167 20.31 -7.35 8.38
N ARG A 168 19.07 -7.16 8.87
CA ARG A 168 18.78 -6.61 10.21
C ARG A 168 18.36 -7.66 11.23
N THR A 169 18.20 -8.91 10.80
CA THR A 169 17.79 -10.03 11.64
C THR A 169 18.99 -10.90 12.02
#